data_fd58c98e4787bbfe1ade7c46c7f0510d
#
_entry.id   fd58c98e4787bbfe1ade7c46c7f0510d
#
_cell.length_a   1.000
_cell.length_b   1.000
_cell.length_c   1.000
_cell.angle_alpha   90.00
_cell.angle_beta   90.00
_cell.angle_gamma   90.00
#
_symmetry.space_group_name_H-M   'P 1'
#
loop_
_entity.id
_entity.type
_entity.pdbx_description
1 polymer ?
#
loop_
_entity_poly.entity_id
_entity_poly.type
_entity_poly.pdbx_seq_one_letter_code
_entity_poly.pdbx_strand_id
1 'polypeptide(L)'
;MSNFTPYPVSVDDMMRARDERVQVQNEMLAAAASFPAPTALLSFGMNIPGAVKQTPLIRSGFLFGKERLTELLHREDYALLMTHELRRVSGDTWLCLVGAPPEAVKRLAVSLEDSEALTRLFDIDVLDCEGRKLSREDFSLPPRRCLL
;
A
#
# COMPACT_ATOMS: atom_id res chain seq x y z
N MET A 1 -4.29 -11.43 27.81
CA MET A 1 -4.17 -12.34 26.65
C MET A 1 -5.21 -11.97 25.62
N SER A 2 -4.80 -11.78 24.39
CA SER A 2 -5.74 -11.52 23.31
C SER A 2 -6.44 -12.82 22.92
N ASN A 3 -7.77 -12.81 22.90
CA ASN A 3 -8.57 -13.93 22.39
C ASN A 3 -8.62 -13.84 20.87
N PHE A 4 -7.50 -14.14 20.22
CA PHE A 4 -7.45 -14.13 18.77
C PHE A 4 -8.06 -15.42 18.20
N THR A 5 -9.06 -15.26 17.33
CA THR A 5 -9.65 -16.36 16.57
C THR A 5 -9.33 -16.15 15.11
N PRO A 6 -8.59 -17.09 14.46
CA PRO A 6 -8.31 -16.96 13.03
C PRO A 6 -9.59 -16.94 12.20
N TYR A 7 -9.65 -16.05 11.23
CA TYR A 7 -10.76 -15.95 10.30
C TYR A 7 -10.26 -16.30 8.88
N PRO A 8 -10.65 -17.45 8.34
CA PRO A 8 -10.29 -17.78 6.95
C PRO A 8 -11.11 -16.92 5.99
N VAL A 9 -10.43 -16.17 5.15
CA VAL A 9 -11.03 -15.25 4.20
C VAL A 9 -11.46 -16.01 2.96
N SER A 10 -12.73 -15.82 2.54
CA SER A 10 -13.25 -16.40 1.30
C SER A 10 -12.87 -15.58 0.07
N VAL A 11 -13.08 -16.16 -1.11
CA VAL A 11 -12.91 -15.41 -2.37
C VAL A 11 -13.87 -14.20 -2.41
N ASP A 12 -15.11 -14.36 -1.95
CA ASP A 12 -16.07 -13.26 -1.89
C ASP A 12 -15.61 -12.14 -0.96
N ASP A 13 -15.02 -12.49 0.19
CA ASP A 13 -14.45 -11.51 1.11
C ASP A 13 -13.34 -10.71 0.42
N MET A 14 -12.46 -11.40 -0.33
CA MET A 14 -11.36 -10.74 -1.05
C MET A 14 -11.87 -9.83 -2.15
N MET A 15 -12.92 -10.23 -2.86
CA MET A 15 -13.53 -9.41 -3.91
C MET A 15 -14.18 -8.15 -3.33
N ARG A 16 -14.90 -8.27 -2.22
CA ARG A 16 -15.48 -7.11 -1.53
C ARG A 16 -14.42 -6.15 -1.01
N ALA A 17 -13.33 -6.69 -0.46
CA ALA A 17 -12.21 -5.87 0.00
C ALA A 17 -11.57 -5.09 -1.15
N ARG A 18 -11.41 -5.75 -2.31
CA ARG A 18 -10.90 -5.10 -3.52
C ARG A 18 -11.81 -3.97 -3.98
N ASP A 19 -13.12 -4.23 -4.02
CA ASP A 19 -14.09 -3.22 -4.46
C ASP A 19 -14.09 -2.01 -3.52
N GLU A 20 -14.02 -2.23 -2.20
CA GLU A 20 -13.92 -1.17 -1.22
C GLU A 20 -12.65 -0.34 -1.43
N ARG A 21 -11.52 -1.02 -1.61
CA ARG A 21 -10.24 -0.34 -1.85
C ARG A 21 -10.27 0.51 -3.11
N VAL A 22 -10.83 -0.02 -4.20
CA VAL A 22 -10.96 0.71 -5.47
C VAL A 22 -11.86 1.95 -5.29
N GLN A 23 -12.95 1.81 -4.54
CA GLN A 23 -13.82 2.94 -4.26
C GLN A 23 -13.08 4.06 -3.51
N VAL A 24 -12.33 3.72 -2.47
CA VAL A 24 -11.55 4.69 -1.70
C VAL A 24 -10.47 5.31 -2.59
N GLN A 25 -9.79 4.51 -3.41
CA GLN A 25 -8.80 5.02 -4.36
C GLN A 25 -9.42 6.07 -5.29
N ASN A 26 -10.59 5.79 -5.85
CA ASN A 26 -11.27 6.71 -6.77
C ASN A 26 -11.67 8.01 -6.07
N GLU A 27 -12.14 7.93 -4.83
CA GLU A 27 -12.48 9.12 -4.03
C GLU A 27 -11.24 9.98 -3.75
N MET A 28 -10.11 9.35 -3.41
CA MET A 28 -8.87 10.06 -3.15
C MET A 28 -8.28 10.67 -4.43
N LEU A 29 -8.38 9.97 -5.56
CA LEU A 29 -7.94 10.49 -6.85
C LEU A 29 -8.78 11.71 -7.28
N ALA A 30 -10.08 11.67 -7.04
CA ALA A 30 -10.95 12.83 -7.31
C ALA A 30 -10.55 14.02 -6.43
N ALA A 31 -10.21 13.79 -5.17
CA ALA A 31 -9.76 14.84 -4.27
C ALA A 31 -8.39 15.40 -4.67
N ALA A 32 -7.57 14.65 -5.39
CA ALA A 32 -6.23 15.07 -5.81
C ALA A 32 -6.27 16.35 -6.65
N ALA A 33 -7.37 16.59 -7.39
CA ALA A 33 -7.53 17.79 -8.19
C ALA A 33 -7.51 19.08 -7.36
N SER A 34 -7.80 18.99 -6.06
CA SER A 34 -7.80 20.14 -5.14
C SER A 34 -6.40 20.51 -4.62
N PHE A 35 -5.39 19.71 -4.94
CA PHE A 35 -4.01 19.91 -4.49
C PHE A 35 -3.11 20.29 -5.66
N PRO A 36 -2.01 21.04 -5.40
CA PRO A 36 -1.04 21.33 -6.45
C PRO A 36 -0.41 20.04 -7.01
N ALA A 37 -0.28 19.98 -8.33
CA ALA A 37 0.47 18.90 -8.97
C ALA A 37 1.98 19.07 -8.71
N PRO A 38 2.78 17.99 -8.71
CA PRO A 38 2.38 16.61 -8.95
C PRO A 38 1.86 15.93 -7.70
N THR A 39 0.96 14.96 -7.90
CA THR A 39 0.47 14.09 -6.82
C THR A 39 0.58 12.64 -7.22
N ALA A 40 0.65 11.77 -6.22
CA ALA A 40 0.64 10.32 -6.40
C ALA A 40 -0.22 9.68 -5.32
N LEU A 41 -0.93 8.62 -5.67
CA LEU A 41 -1.67 7.83 -4.68
C LEU A 41 -0.88 6.56 -4.38
N LEU A 42 -0.50 6.41 -3.11
CA LEU A 42 0.19 5.22 -2.62
C LEU A 42 -0.81 4.33 -1.89
N SER A 43 -0.82 3.04 -2.23
CA SER A 43 -1.65 2.04 -1.58
C SER A 43 -0.74 0.93 -1.04
N PHE A 44 -0.72 0.78 0.28
CA PHE A 44 0.12 -0.21 0.96
C PHE A 44 -0.75 -1.27 1.62
N GLY A 45 -0.44 -2.52 1.33
CA GLY A 45 -0.98 -3.70 2.02
C GLY A 45 0.09 -4.75 2.16
N MET A 46 -0.28 -5.92 2.66
CA MET A 46 0.65 -7.05 2.78
C MET A 46 0.16 -8.20 1.92
N ASN A 47 1.08 -8.84 1.22
CA ASN A 47 0.82 -10.05 0.45
C ASN A 47 1.06 -11.26 1.33
N ILE A 48 0.02 -11.71 2.04
CA ILE A 48 0.09 -12.81 2.99
C ILE A 48 -0.44 -14.08 2.31
N PRO A 49 0.36 -15.15 2.24
CA PRO A 49 -0.12 -16.42 1.70
C PRO A 49 -1.14 -17.08 2.63
N GLY A 50 -2.00 -17.94 2.04
CA GLY A 50 -3.01 -18.68 2.79
C GLY A 50 -4.31 -17.89 2.98
N ALA A 51 -5.27 -18.53 3.65
CA ALA A 51 -6.61 -17.98 3.81
C ALA A 51 -6.73 -16.99 4.99
N VAL A 52 -5.87 -17.09 6.00
CA VAL A 52 -5.88 -16.18 7.14
C VAL A 52 -5.03 -14.96 6.81
N LYS A 53 -5.68 -13.80 6.68
CA LYS A 53 -5.04 -12.55 6.24
C LYS A 53 -4.81 -11.56 7.39
N GLN A 54 -5.27 -11.87 8.58
CA GLN A 54 -5.12 -10.99 9.74
C GLN A 54 -4.78 -11.81 10.99
N THR A 55 -3.70 -11.45 11.64
CA THR A 55 -3.27 -11.95 12.95
C THR A 55 -2.61 -10.79 13.70
N PRO A 56 -2.37 -10.89 15.01
CA PRO A 56 -1.60 -9.86 15.71
C PRO A 56 -0.21 -9.65 15.12
N LEU A 57 0.45 -10.70 14.64
CA LEU A 57 1.75 -10.60 14.00
C LEU A 57 1.67 -9.88 12.66
N ILE A 58 0.68 -10.22 11.82
CA ILE A 58 0.46 -9.55 10.53
C ILE A 58 0.15 -8.07 10.77
N ARG A 59 -0.68 -7.76 11.75
CA ARG A 59 -1.00 -6.36 12.11
C ARG A 59 0.26 -5.59 12.52
N SER A 60 1.14 -6.21 13.30
CA SER A 60 2.42 -5.60 13.69
C SER A 60 3.31 -5.33 12.46
N GLY A 61 3.35 -6.27 11.52
CA GLY A 61 4.09 -6.09 10.26
C GLY A 61 3.53 -4.95 9.42
N PHE A 62 2.21 -4.84 9.34
CA PHE A 62 1.55 -3.74 8.64
C PHE A 62 1.89 -2.39 9.27
N LEU A 63 1.80 -2.27 10.58
CA LEU A 63 2.13 -1.02 11.28
C LEU A 63 3.59 -0.64 11.10
N PHE A 64 4.49 -1.62 11.11
CA PHE A 64 5.91 -1.39 10.81
C PHE A 64 6.09 -0.82 9.40
N GLY A 65 5.44 -1.41 8.40
CA GLY A 65 5.52 -0.94 7.02
C GLY A 65 4.98 0.46 6.83
N LYS A 66 3.84 0.76 7.46
CA LYS A 66 3.24 2.10 7.44
C LYS A 66 4.19 3.14 8.04
N GLU A 67 4.81 2.82 9.18
CA GLU A 67 5.78 3.70 9.84
C GLU A 67 7.00 3.94 8.96
N ARG A 68 7.55 2.88 8.35
CA ARG A 68 8.71 3.01 7.45
C ARG A 68 8.40 3.86 6.23
N LEU A 69 7.23 3.65 5.62
CA LEU A 69 6.81 4.47 4.49
C LEU A 69 6.67 5.94 4.88
N THR A 70 6.06 6.21 6.02
CA THR A 70 5.89 7.59 6.52
C THR A 70 7.25 8.25 6.74
N GLU A 71 8.20 7.54 7.35
CA GLU A 71 9.57 8.06 7.55
C GLU A 71 10.27 8.36 6.23
N LEU A 72 10.17 7.46 5.26
CA LEU A 72 10.82 7.63 3.97
C LEU A 72 10.24 8.83 3.20
N LEU A 73 8.92 9.00 3.24
CA LEU A 73 8.25 10.15 2.62
C LEU A 73 8.68 11.45 3.28
N HIS A 74 8.79 11.48 4.61
CA HIS A 74 9.24 12.65 5.33
C HIS A 74 10.71 13.01 5.02
N ARG A 75 11.58 12.02 4.85
CA ARG A 75 12.98 12.27 4.50
C ARG A 75 13.13 12.97 3.17
N GLU A 76 12.23 12.70 2.23
CA GLU A 76 12.24 13.34 0.91
C GLU A 76 11.44 14.65 0.88
N ASP A 77 10.92 15.09 2.03
CA ASP A 77 10.02 16.24 2.13
C ASP A 77 8.76 16.11 1.28
N TYR A 78 8.28 14.88 1.09
CA TYR A 78 7.03 14.61 0.38
C TYR A 78 5.86 14.76 1.34
N ALA A 79 4.93 15.66 1.01
CA ALA A 79 3.77 15.93 1.85
C ALA A 79 2.76 14.79 1.78
N LEU A 80 2.26 14.37 2.95
CA LEU A 80 1.13 13.45 3.04
C LEU A 80 -0.15 14.29 3.05
N LEU A 81 -0.80 14.38 1.90
CA LEU A 81 -1.93 15.29 1.69
C LEU A 81 -3.23 14.74 2.26
N MET A 82 -3.46 13.44 2.11
CA MET A 82 -4.60 12.71 2.65
C MET A 82 -4.18 11.29 2.98
N THR A 83 -4.74 10.73 4.04
CA THR A 83 -4.50 9.33 4.40
C THR A 83 -5.82 8.65 4.72
N HIS A 84 -5.90 7.35 4.44
CA HIS A 84 -7.04 6.52 4.77
C HIS A 84 -6.56 5.11 5.13
N GLU A 85 -7.04 4.55 6.22
CA GLU A 85 -6.70 3.20 6.62
C GLU A 85 -7.95 2.33 6.62
N LEU A 86 -7.86 1.18 5.95
CA LEU A 86 -8.89 0.15 5.96
C LEU A 86 -8.38 -1.00 6.82
N ARG A 87 -8.98 -1.20 7.99
CA ARG A 87 -8.65 -2.31 8.89
C ARG A 87 -9.70 -3.40 8.72
N ARG A 88 -9.33 -4.50 8.06
CA ARG A 88 -10.27 -5.56 7.67
C ARG A 88 -9.69 -6.95 7.95
N VAL A 89 -10.57 -7.92 8.15
CA VAL A 89 -10.16 -9.33 8.29
C VAL A 89 -9.52 -9.87 7.01
N SER A 90 -9.81 -9.26 5.87
CA SER A 90 -9.21 -9.57 4.57
C SER A 90 -7.81 -8.99 4.39
N GLY A 91 -7.32 -8.26 5.37
CA GLY A 91 -6.03 -7.58 5.37
C GLY A 91 -6.21 -6.08 5.49
N ASP A 92 -5.22 -5.45 6.12
CA ASP A 92 -5.21 -4.00 6.28
C ASP A 92 -4.65 -3.33 5.03
N THR A 93 -5.16 -2.14 4.72
CA THR A 93 -4.66 -1.29 3.64
C THR A 93 -4.48 0.13 4.14
N TRP A 94 -3.38 0.75 3.80
CA TRP A 94 -3.13 2.17 4.05
C TRP A 94 -2.99 2.88 2.71
N LEU A 95 -3.80 3.92 2.53
CA LEU A 95 -3.76 4.74 1.32
C LEU A 95 -3.31 6.14 1.70
N CYS A 96 -2.42 6.71 0.89
CA CYS A 96 -1.86 8.03 1.12
C CYS A 96 -1.76 8.80 -0.20
N LEU A 97 -2.40 9.96 -0.25
CA LEU A 97 -2.18 10.89 -1.35
C LEU A 97 -0.93 11.71 -1.03
N VAL A 98 0.08 11.60 -1.88
CA VAL A 98 1.41 12.17 -1.67
C VAL A 98 1.61 13.34 -2.62
N GLY A 99 2.12 14.47 -2.10
CA GLY A 99 2.48 15.63 -2.91
C GLY A 99 3.88 15.49 -3.52
N ALA A 100 4.02 14.57 -4.48
CA ALA A 100 5.28 14.29 -5.15
C ALA A 100 5.03 13.63 -6.50
N PRO A 101 6.03 13.63 -7.42
CA PRO A 101 5.89 12.92 -8.70
C PRO A 101 5.67 11.43 -8.49
N PRO A 102 4.73 10.80 -9.23
CA PRO A 102 4.47 9.38 -9.09
C PRO A 102 5.71 8.50 -9.25
N GLU A 103 6.59 8.85 -10.17
CA GLU A 103 7.84 8.13 -10.43
C GLU A 103 8.75 8.11 -9.19
N ALA A 104 8.87 9.24 -8.52
CA ALA A 104 9.69 9.36 -7.31
C ALA A 104 9.12 8.51 -6.18
N VAL A 105 7.80 8.54 -5.99
CA VAL A 105 7.11 7.73 -4.98
C VAL A 105 7.26 6.25 -5.28
N LYS A 106 7.14 5.86 -6.56
CA LYS A 106 7.32 4.44 -6.97
C LYS A 106 8.73 3.94 -6.69
N ARG A 107 9.77 4.74 -6.99
CA ARG A 107 11.16 4.36 -6.69
C ARG A 107 11.38 4.16 -5.20
N LEU A 108 10.80 5.00 -4.38
CA LEU A 108 10.87 4.88 -2.94
C LEU A 108 10.17 3.61 -2.46
N ALA A 109 8.99 3.30 -2.99
CA ALA A 109 8.25 2.09 -2.67
C ALA A 109 9.04 0.83 -3.03
N VAL A 110 9.64 0.80 -4.22
CA VAL A 110 10.47 -0.33 -4.67
C VAL A 110 11.68 -0.52 -3.76
N SER A 111 12.34 0.57 -3.37
CA SER A 111 13.50 0.48 -2.48
C SER A 111 13.13 -0.13 -1.13
N LEU A 112 11.94 0.17 -0.61
CA LEU A 112 11.46 -0.43 0.62
C LEU A 112 11.12 -1.91 0.43
N GLU A 113 10.39 -2.25 -0.63
CA GLU A 113 10.03 -3.65 -0.92
C GLU A 113 11.26 -4.55 -1.04
N ASP A 114 12.36 -4.02 -1.56
CA ASP A 114 13.58 -4.77 -1.80
C ASP A 114 14.60 -4.70 -0.65
N SER A 115 14.32 -3.95 0.42
CA SER A 115 15.32 -3.62 1.44
C SER A 115 15.66 -4.78 2.37
N GLU A 116 14.69 -5.64 2.69
CA GLU A 116 14.86 -6.74 3.66
C GLU A 116 13.98 -7.93 3.25
N ALA A 117 14.22 -9.09 3.87
CA ALA A 117 13.40 -10.28 3.63
C ALA A 117 11.93 -10.05 4.04
N LEU A 118 11.71 -9.40 5.19
CA LEU A 118 10.35 -9.12 5.68
C LEU A 118 9.58 -8.18 4.76
N THR A 119 10.26 -7.17 4.21
CA THR A 119 9.61 -6.17 3.34
C THR A 119 9.16 -6.73 2.00
N ARG A 120 9.58 -7.93 1.65
CA ARG A 120 9.08 -8.64 0.46
C ARG A 120 7.63 -9.06 0.60
N LEU A 121 7.10 -9.09 1.82
CA LEU A 121 5.66 -9.29 2.06
C LEU A 121 4.85 -8.02 1.84
N PHE A 122 5.51 -6.88 1.69
CA PHE A 122 4.83 -5.61 1.43
C PHE A 122 4.38 -5.54 -0.03
N ASP A 123 3.15 -5.09 -0.22
CA ASP A 123 2.57 -4.86 -1.52
C ASP A 123 2.23 -3.38 -1.63
N ILE A 124 3.05 -2.64 -2.37
CA ILE A 124 2.93 -1.18 -2.47
C ILE A 124 2.65 -0.81 -3.91
N ASP A 125 1.45 -0.31 -4.14
CA ASP A 125 1.04 0.21 -5.43
C ASP A 125 1.12 1.73 -5.44
N VAL A 126 1.55 2.30 -6.57
CA VAL A 126 1.56 3.75 -6.78
C VAL A 126 0.80 4.05 -8.05
N LEU A 127 -0.17 4.96 -7.95
CA LEU A 127 -1.00 5.39 -9.07
C LEU A 127 -0.72 6.87 -9.36
N ASP A 128 -0.75 7.23 -10.64
CA ASP A 128 -0.69 8.64 -11.04
C ASP A 128 -2.08 9.31 -10.85
N CYS A 129 -2.17 10.61 -11.14
CA CYS A 129 -3.40 11.37 -10.93
C CYS A 129 -4.55 10.92 -11.85
N GLU A 130 -4.27 10.16 -12.90
CA GLU A 130 -5.27 9.57 -13.79
C GLU A 130 -5.70 8.17 -13.35
N GLY A 131 -5.12 7.66 -12.26
CA GLY A 131 -5.42 6.34 -11.75
C GLY A 131 -4.63 5.22 -12.42
N ARG A 132 -3.63 5.54 -13.24
CA ARG A 132 -2.76 4.54 -13.85
C ARG A 132 -1.75 4.04 -12.83
N LYS A 133 -1.69 2.72 -12.68
CA LYS A 133 -0.72 2.07 -11.79
C LYS A 133 0.65 2.04 -12.45
N LEU A 134 1.66 2.53 -11.74
CA LEU A 134 3.04 2.48 -12.21
C LEU A 134 3.62 1.08 -11.97
N SER A 135 4.42 0.59 -12.91
CA SER A 135 5.10 -0.71 -12.77
C SER A 135 6.62 -0.50 -12.70
N ARG A 136 7.33 -1.51 -12.16
CA ARG A 136 8.79 -1.50 -12.11
C ARG A 136 9.40 -1.40 -13.51
N GLU A 137 8.74 -1.99 -14.50
CA GLU A 137 9.18 -1.97 -15.90
C GLU A 137 9.21 -0.56 -16.48
N ASP A 138 8.33 0.33 -16.03
CA ASP A 138 8.30 1.73 -16.49
C ASP A 138 9.61 2.46 -16.19
N PHE A 139 10.43 1.95 -15.27
CA PHE A 139 11.70 2.55 -14.84
C PHE A 139 12.90 1.65 -15.08
N SER A 140 12.75 0.61 -15.90
CA SER A 140 13.80 -0.39 -16.15
C SER A 140 14.29 -1.06 -14.86
N LEU A 141 13.41 -1.20 -13.86
CA LEU A 141 13.71 -1.90 -12.62
C LEU A 141 13.42 -3.39 -12.78
N PRO A 142 14.20 -4.27 -12.10
CA PRO A 142 13.96 -5.71 -12.21
C PRO A 142 12.61 -6.09 -11.61
N PRO A 143 11.99 -7.17 -12.13
CA PRO A 143 10.74 -7.65 -11.56
C PRO A 143 10.93 -8.07 -10.10
N ARG A 144 9.84 -7.99 -9.34
CA ARG A 144 9.84 -8.35 -7.93
C ARG A 144 10.12 -9.85 -7.77
N ARG A 145 10.99 -10.19 -6.83
CA ARG A 145 11.22 -11.59 -6.49
C ARG A 145 10.11 -12.09 -5.57
N CYS A 146 9.48 -13.19 -5.97
CA CYS A 146 8.51 -13.88 -5.13
C CYS A 146 9.24 -14.66 -4.03
N LEU A 147 8.70 -14.64 -2.79
CA LEU A 147 9.22 -15.42 -1.67
C LEU A 147 8.76 -16.88 -1.70
N LEU A 148 7.76 -17.19 -2.49
CA LEU A 148 7.14 -18.51 -2.52
C LEU A 148 7.68 -19.38 -3.65
#